data_e76586f466ad1053c7ab511d0120aa79
#
_entry.id   e76586f466ad1053c7ab511d0120aa79
#
_cell.length_a   1.000
_cell.length_b   1.000
_cell.length_c   1.000
_cell.angle_alpha   90.00
_cell.angle_beta   90.00
_cell.angle_gamma   90.00
#
_symmetry.space_group_name_H-M   'P 1'
#
loop_
_entity.id
_entity.type
_entity.pdbx_description
1 polymer ?
#
loop_
_entity_poly.entity_id
_entity_poly.type
_entity_poly.pdbx_seq_one_letter_code
_entity_poly.pdbx_strand_id
1 'polypeptide(L)'
;EHTVLKAETSKNDVLRICKEAIEYDFFGVCIPPYFVKTAKEALKGTSIPIAAVSTGFPAGNISLEDKITEIKKSVAAGAKEIDIVISRDLVLESKWKELYDEIKLCREACGDAHMKTILATGEIPTYTKVAKASWVAMMAGSDFIKTSTGKESVNATLAVSLVMIRCIRDYYELTGVKVGYK
;
A
#
# COMPACT_ATOMS: atom_id res chain seq x y z
N GLU A 1 9.22 -7.80 -1.70
CA GLU A 1 9.69 -6.55 -2.35
C GLU A 1 10.94 -6.02 -1.65
N HIS A 2 11.92 -5.62 -2.45
CA HIS A 2 13.09 -4.93 -1.94
C HIS A 2 12.78 -3.44 -1.81
N THR A 3 12.98 -2.85 -0.63
CA THR A 3 12.35 -1.57 -0.28
C THR A 3 13.38 -0.51 0.13
N VAL A 4 13.23 0.72 -0.40
CA VAL A 4 13.91 1.91 0.08
C VAL A 4 12.92 3.08 0.16
N LEU A 5 12.63 3.55 1.39
CA LEU A 5 11.60 4.56 1.68
C LEU A 5 12.06 5.57 2.75
N LYS A 6 13.37 5.78 2.89
CA LYS A 6 13.89 6.81 3.79
C LYS A 6 13.64 8.21 3.19
N ALA A 7 13.50 9.22 4.04
CA ALA A 7 13.30 10.60 3.59
C ALA A 7 14.47 11.11 2.71
N GLU A 8 15.69 10.66 3.03
CA GLU A 8 16.93 10.96 2.31
C GLU A 8 17.22 10.03 1.13
N THR A 9 16.26 9.18 0.70
CA THR A 9 16.46 8.26 -0.41
C THR A 9 16.95 8.98 -1.66
N SER A 10 18.09 8.54 -2.18
CA SER A 10 18.72 9.07 -3.38
C SER A 10 18.43 8.22 -4.62
N LYS A 11 18.72 8.79 -5.81
CA LYS A 11 18.68 8.04 -7.07
C LYS A 11 19.61 6.81 -7.03
N ASN A 12 20.78 6.93 -6.40
CA ASN A 12 21.75 5.84 -6.31
C ASN A 12 21.21 4.69 -5.43
N ASP A 13 20.46 4.98 -4.36
CA ASP A 13 19.82 3.95 -3.54
C ASP A 13 18.80 3.17 -4.36
N VAL A 14 18.00 3.86 -5.17
CA VAL A 14 17.02 3.20 -6.04
C VAL A 14 17.70 2.33 -7.11
N LEU A 15 18.75 2.83 -7.75
CA LEU A 15 19.53 2.03 -8.72
C LEU A 15 20.16 0.80 -8.07
N ARG A 16 20.68 0.94 -6.84
CA ARG A 16 21.24 -0.17 -6.07
C ARG A 16 20.21 -1.26 -5.81
N ILE A 17 19.02 -0.91 -5.27
CA ILE A 17 18.00 -1.92 -4.98
C ILE A 17 17.42 -2.56 -6.26
N CYS A 18 17.36 -1.83 -7.37
CA CYS A 18 16.99 -2.41 -8.66
C CYS A 18 18.02 -3.46 -9.13
N LYS A 19 19.32 -3.16 -8.99
CA LYS A 19 20.40 -4.11 -9.31
C LYS A 19 20.33 -5.35 -8.42
N GLU A 20 20.17 -5.16 -7.10
CA GLU A 20 20.03 -6.25 -6.15
C GLU A 20 18.77 -7.10 -6.44
N ALA A 21 17.65 -6.47 -6.84
CA ALA A 21 16.44 -7.17 -7.21
C ALA A 21 16.62 -8.08 -8.42
N ILE A 22 17.43 -7.67 -9.40
CA ILE A 22 17.80 -8.50 -10.56
C ILE A 22 18.73 -9.63 -10.12
N GLU A 23 19.77 -9.31 -9.35
CA GLU A 23 20.81 -10.26 -8.94
C GLU A 23 20.27 -11.40 -8.07
N TYR A 24 19.34 -11.08 -7.14
CA TYR A 24 18.77 -12.04 -6.19
C TYR A 24 17.36 -12.51 -6.56
N ASP A 25 16.88 -12.20 -7.76
CA ASP A 25 15.56 -12.59 -8.26
C ASP A 25 14.42 -12.21 -7.29
N PHE A 26 14.44 -10.97 -6.77
CA PHE A 26 13.38 -10.49 -5.91
C PHE A 26 12.09 -10.24 -6.69
N PHE A 27 10.95 -10.53 -6.08
CA PHE A 27 9.63 -10.35 -6.68
C PHE A 27 9.42 -8.92 -7.22
N GLY A 28 9.84 -7.88 -6.49
CA GLY A 28 9.62 -6.48 -6.87
C GLY A 28 10.44 -5.50 -6.05
N VAL A 29 10.38 -4.23 -6.40
CA VAL A 29 10.97 -3.12 -5.64
C VAL A 29 9.88 -2.17 -5.14
N CYS A 30 10.04 -1.60 -3.93
CA CYS A 30 9.13 -0.61 -3.37
C CYS A 30 9.88 0.70 -3.09
N ILE A 31 9.42 1.80 -3.70
CA ILE A 31 10.16 3.06 -3.78
C ILE A 31 9.24 4.30 -3.61
N PRO A 32 9.81 5.48 -3.33
CA PRO A 32 9.07 6.74 -3.41
C PRO A 32 8.57 7.04 -4.84
N PRO A 33 7.41 7.69 -5.00
CA PRO A 33 6.74 7.84 -6.30
C PRO A 33 7.56 8.61 -7.34
N TYR A 34 8.37 9.58 -6.94
CA TYR A 34 9.19 10.39 -7.85
C TYR A 34 10.36 9.64 -8.49
N PHE A 35 10.67 8.41 -8.02
CA PHE A 35 11.71 7.55 -8.60
C PHE A 35 11.16 6.44 -9.53
N VAL A 36 9.85 6.36 -9.75
CA VAL A 36 9.25 5.30 -10.58
C VAL A 36 9.87 5.26 -11.98
N LYS A 37 10.05 6.42 -12.63
CA LYS A 37 10.70 6.48 -13.94
C LYS A 37 12.15 5.96 -13.91
N THR A 38 12.91 6.31 -12.87
CA THR A 38 14.30 5.83 -12.69
C THR A 38 14.34 4.30 -12.55
N ALA A 39 13.48 3.74 -11.70
CA ALA A 39 13.41 2.29 -11.52
C ALA A 39 12.94 1.58 -12.80
N LYS A 40 11.97 2.16 -13.53
CA LYS A 40 11.48 1.61 -14.80
C LYS A 40 12.61 1.45 -15.83
N GLU A 41 13.49 2.43 -15.96
CA GLU A 41 14.65 2.33 -16.84
C GLU A 41 15.66 1.30 -16.34
N ALA A 42 15.93 1.27 -15.03
CA ALA A 42 16.89 0.33 -14.44
C ALA A 42 16.43 -1.14 -14.53
N LEU A 43 15.12 -1.39 -14.50
CA LEU A 43 14.50 -2.72 -14.57
C LEU A 43 14.05 -3.10 -15.98
N LYS A 44 14.42 -2.30 -17.01
CA LYS A 44 14.06 -2.56 -18.40
C LYS A 44 14.54 -3.94 -18.86
N GLY A 45 13.64 -4.71 -19.47
CA GLY A 45 13.93 -6.08 -19.92
C GLY A 45 13.74 -7.15 -18.84
N THR A 46 13.30 -6.79 -17.65
CA THR A 46 12.92 -7.73 -16.59
C THR A 46 11.40 -7.74 -16.37
N SER A 47 10.90 -8.73 -15.65
CA SER A 47 9.50 -8.81 -15.20
C SER A 47 9.27 -8.26 -13.79
N ILE A 48 10.29 -7.68 -13.15
CA ILE A 48 10.25 -7.19 -11.77
C ILE A 48 9.31 -5.97 -11.67
N PRO A 49 8.17 -6.04 -10.95
CA PRO A 49 7.24 -4.93 -10.80
C PRO A 49 7.79 -3.85 -9.88
N ILE A 50 7.32 -2.63 -10.13
CA ILE A 50 7.61 -1.46 -9.30
C ILE A 50 6.37 -1.15 -8.47
N ALA A 51 6.50 -1.24 -7.15
CA ALA A 51 5.56 -0.71 -6.18
C ALA A 51 5.96 0.73 -5.83
N ALA A 52 4.99 1.65 -5.88
CA ALA A 52 5.17 3.02 -5.42
C ALA A 52 4.28 3.29 -4.20
N VAL A 53 4.86 3.85 -3.13
CA VAL A 53 4.04 4.39 -2.04
C VAL A 53 3.33 5.65 -2.51
N SER A 54 2.14 5.93 -1.97
CA SER A 54 1.29 7.02 -2.43
C SER A 54 0.42 7.56 -1.29
N THR A 55 -0.44 8.53 -1.64
CA THR A 55 -1.46 9.12 -0.76
C THR A 55 -0.89 9.85 0.45
N GLY A 56 0.21 10.60 0.22
CA GLY A 56 0.89 11.35 1.29
C GLY A 56 1.66 10.44 2.26
N PHE A 57 2.25 9.35 1.75
CA PHE A 57 3.06 8.44 2.56
C PHE A 57 4.18 9.19 3.32
N PRO A 58 4.43 8.90 4.62
CA PRO A 58 3.79 7.85 5.42
C PRO A 58 2.53 8.29 6.18
N ALA A 59 2.22 9.59 6.22
CA ALA A 59 1.19 10.16 7.08
C ALA A 59 -0.25 9.90 6.60
N GLY A 60 -0.49 9.90 5.29
CA GLY A 60 -1.82 9.70 4.71
C GLY A 60 -2.77 10.91 4.81
N ASN A 61 -2.28 12.06 5.29
CA ASN A 61 -3.09 13.24 5.65
C ASN A 61 -3.08 14.35 4.60
N ILE A 62 -3.22 13.99 3.34
CA ILE A 62 -3.40 14.93 2.23
C ILE A 62 -4.84 14.85 1.70
N SER A 63 -5.24 15.83 0.88
CA SER A 63 -6.58 15.83 0.30
C SER A 63 -6.83 14.61 -0.59
N LEU A 64 -8.09 14.20 -0.73
CA LEU A 64 -8.45 13.08 -1.60
C LEU A 64 -8.06 13.34 -3.06
N GLU A 65 -8.18 14.58 -3.52
CA GLU A 65 -7.76 14.99 -4.87
C GLU A 65 -6.26 14.79 -5.08
N ASP A 66 -5.44 15.17 -4.09
CA ASP A 66 -3.99 14.97 -4.12
C ASP A 66 -3.64 13.48 -4.10
N LYS A 67 -4.34 12.66 -3.27
CA LYS A 67 -4.17 11.20 -3.24
C LYS A 67 -4.39 10.59 -4.61
N ILE A 68 -5.49 10.94 -5.27
CA ILE A 68 -5.84 10.46 -6.62
C ILE A 68 -4.79 10.91 -7.64
N THR A 69 -4.34 12.15 -7.53
CA THR A 69 -3.32 12.72 -8.42
C THR A 69 -1.98 12.00 -8.29
N GLU A 70 -1.52 11.73 -7.08
CA GLU A 70 -0.29 10.95 -6.82
C GLU A 70 -0.36 9.54 -7.42
N ILE A 71 -1.47 8.83 -7.19
CA ILE A 71 -1.71 7.49 -7.73
C ILE A 71 -1.61 7.51 -9.26
N LYS A 72 -2.38 8.38 -9.91
CA LYS A 72 -2.40 8.47 -11.38
C LYS A 72 -1.02 8.79 -11.96
N LYS A 73 -0.25 9.70 -11.32
CA LYS A 73 1.13 10.02 -11.72
C LYS A 73 2.05 8.82 -11.62
N SER A 74 1.95 8.04 -10.53
CA SER A 74 2.78 6.85 -10.32
C SER A 74 2.47 5.75 -11.33
N VAL A 75 1.19 5.49 -11.59
CA VAL A 75 0.74 4.52 -12.61
C VAL A 75 1.21 4.94 -14.00
N ALA A 76 1.01 6.21 -14.39
CA ALA A 76 1.46 6.75 -15.67
C ALA A 76 2.99 6.68 -15.82
N ALA A 77 3.75 6.82 -14.73
CA ALA A 77 5.20 6.65 -14.72
C ALA A 77 5.66 5.19 -14.90
N GLY A 78 4.77 4.22 -14.64
CA GLY A 78 5.01 2.79 -14.85
C GLY A 78 4.98 1.91 -13.60
N ALA A 79 4.51 2.43 -12.47
CA ALA A 79 4.25 1.60 -11.30
C ALA A 79 3.16 0.55 -11.62
N LYS A 80 3.39 -0.69 -11.18
CA LYS A 80 2.47 -1.83 -11.32
C LYS A 80 1.75 -2.16 -10.03
N GLU A 81 2.23 -1.60 -8.92
CA GLU A 81 1.66 -1.75 -7.60
C GLU A 81 1.67 -0.39 -6.89
N ILE A 82 0.60 -0.06 -6.20
CA ILE A 82 0.43 1.19 -5.45
C ILE A 82 0.13 0.87 -4.00
N ASP A 83 1.02 1.30 -3.10
CA ASP A 83 0.83 1.17 -1.67
C ASP A 83 0.21 2.47 -1.14
N ILE A 84 -1.11 2.48 -0.94
CA ILE A 84 -1.84 3.64 -0.40
C ILE A 84 -1.82 3.65 1.14
N VAL A 85 -1.85 4.84 1.73
CA VAL A 85 -2.07 5.04 3.17
C VAL A 85 -3.45 5.65 3.37
N ILE A 86 -4.28 5.02 4.22
CA ILE A 86 -5.61 5.53 4.56
C ILE A 86 -5.55 6.81 5.40
N SER A 87 -6.63 7.59 5.38
CA SER A 87 -6.87 8.65 6.36
C SER A 87 -7.21 8.03 7.71
N ARG A 88 -6.23 8.04 8.63
CA ARG A 88 -6.33 7.34 9.93
C ARG A 88 -7.41 7.91 10.83
N ASP A 89 -7.66 9.22 10.74
CA ASP A 89 -8.73 9.92 11.44
C ASP A 89 -10.10 9.29 11.16
N LEU A 90 -10.38 8.87 9.94
CA LEU A 90 -11.62 8.19 9.57
C LEU A 90 -11.82 6.89 10.36
N VAL A 91 -10.74 6.13 10.59
CA VAL A 91 -10.79 4.92 11.45
C VAL A 91 -10.97 5.29 12.91
N LEU A 92 -10.23 6.30 13.40
CA LEU A 92 -10.30 6.75 14.79
C LEU A 92 -11.68 7.30 15.15
N GLU A 93 -12.33 8.00 14.24
CA GLU A 93 -13.67 8.55 14.38
C GLU A 93 -14.79 7.57 13.97
N SER A 94 -14.41 6.36 13.50
CA SER A 94 -15.35 5.33 13.02
C SER A 94 -16.20 5.77 11.82
N LYS A 95 -15.68 6.61 10.97
CA LYS A 95 -16.29 7.09 9.72
C LYS A 95 -16.07 6.06 8.58
N TRP A 96 -16.76 4.91 8.74
CA TRP A 96 -16.50 3.74 7.87
C TRP A 96 -16.94 3.95 6.43
N LYS A 97 -18.01 4.73 6.22
CA LYS A 97 -18.48 5.02 4.86
C LYS A 97 -17.49 5.91 4.12
N GLU A 98 -17.03 6.97 4.77
CA GLU A 98 -16.03 7.90 4.22
C GLU A 98 -14.71 7.18 3.92
N LEU A 99 -14.29 6.26 4.79
CA LEU A 99 -13.12 5.42 4.56
C LEU A 99 -13.31 4.51 3.35
N TYR A 100 -14.49 3.91 3.21
CA TYR A 100 -14.81 3.10 2.05
C TYR A 100 -14.75 3.93 0.75
N ASP A 101 -15.39 5.10 0.75
CA ASP A 101 -15.44 5.99 -0.41
C ASP A 101 -14.02 6.45 -0.81
N GLU A 102 -13.16 6.81 0.17
CA GLU A 102 -11.75 7.18 -0.07
C GLU A 102 -10.99 6.04 -0.75
N ILE A 103 -11.03 4.83 -0.17
CA ILE A 103 -10.28 3.68 -0.70
C ILE A 103 -10.83 3.27 -2.07
N LYS A 104 -12.15 3.35 -2.28
CA LYS A 104 -12.80 3.05 -3.56
C LYS A 104 -12.31 3.96 -4.67
N LEU A 105 -12.24 5.26 -4.41
CA LEU A 105 -11.73 6.24 -5.38
C LEU A 105 -10.22 6.05 -5.64
N CYS A 106 -9.44 5.71 -4.62
CA CYS A 106 -8.04 5.32 -4.79
C CYS A 106 -7.91 4.06 -5.67
N ARG A 107 -8.77 3.04 -5.46
CA ARG A 107 -8.79 1.82 -6.30
C ARG A 107 -9.05 2.16 -7.76
N GLU A 108 -10.04 3.00 -8.02
CA GLU A 108 -10.37 3.44 -9.39
C GLU A 108 -9.20 4.19 -10.05
N ALA A 109 -8.49 5.02 -9.28
CA ALA A 109 -7.31 5.73 -9.77
C ALA A 109 -6.12 4.82 -10.10
N CYS A 110 -6.01 3.64 -9.46
CA CYS A 110 -4.96 2.67 -9.75
C CYS A 110 -5.16 1.94 -11.10
N GLY A 111 -6.37 1.92 -11.67
CA GLY A 111 -6.66 1.19 -12.91
C GLY A 111 -6.25 -0.30 -12.80
N ASP A 112 -5.36 -0.77 -13.67
CA ASP A 112 -4.89 -2.16 -13.68
C ASP A 112 -3.75 -2.43 -12.68
N ALA A 113 -3.23 -1.42 -11.98
CA ALA A 113 -2.19 -1.61 -10.99
C ALA A 113 -2.78 -2.25 -9.72
N HIS A 114 -2.03 -3.17 -9.09
CA HIS A 114 -2.42 -3.75 -7.80
C HIS A 114 -2.38 -2.70 -6.70
N MET A 115 -3.43 -2.64 -5.90
CA MET A 115 -3.52 -1.71 -4.77
C MET A 115 -3.30 -2.43 -3.45
N LYS A 116 -2.31 -1.97 -2.66
CA LYS A 116 -2.09 -2.42 -1.30
C LYS A 116 -2.48 -1.30 -0.33
N THR A 117 -3.42 -1.58 0.55
CA THR A 117 -3.95 -0.59 1.49
C THR A 117 -3.29 -0.71 2.85
N ILE A 118 -2.47 0.29 3.20
CA ILE A 118 -1.78 0.39 4.48
C ILE A 118 -2.75 0.95 5.52
N LEU A 119 -3.03 0.15 6.56
CA LEU A 119 -3.94 0.50 7.64
C LEU A 119 -3.27 1.29 8.78
N ALA A 120 -1.93 1.24 8.90
CA ALA A 120 -1.17 1.81 10.02
C ALA A 120 -1.66 1.28 11.38
N THR A 121 -1.72 -0.03 11.50
CA THR A 121 -2.37 -0.74 12.63
C THR A 121 -1.79 -0.43 14.01
N GLY A 122 -0.53 0.01 14.09
CA GLY A 122 0.09 0.46 15.34
C GLY A 122 -0.53 1.73 15.93
N GLU A 123 -1.27 2.49 15.13
CA GLU A 123 -1.98 3.71 15.54
C GLU A 123 -3.49 3.49 15.73
N ILE A 124 -3.98 2.27 15.46
CA ILE A 124 -5.40 1.91 15.66
C ILE A 124 -5.58 1.29 17.06
N PRO A 125 -6.40 1.88 17.94
CA PRO A 125 -6.39 1.57 19.37
C PRO A 125 -6.98 0.21 19.73
N THR A 126 -7.75 -0.44 18.85
CA THR A 126 -8.43 -1.71 19.16
C THR A 126 -8.42 -2.68 17.98
N TYR A 127 -8.35 -3.97 18.28
CA TYR A 127 -8.47 -5.03 17.27
C TYR A 127 -9.79 -5.00 16.51
N THR A 128 -10.87 -4.57 17.17
CA THR A 128 -12.17 -4.38 16.49
C THR A 128 -12.10 -3.32 15.40
N LYS A 129 -11.40 -2.20 15.64
CA LYS A 129 -11.21 -1.17 14.61
C LYS A 129 -10.27 -1.66 13.51
N VAL A 130 -9.22 -2.42 13.83
CA VAL A 130 -8.34 -3.07 12.83
C VAL A 130 -9.16 -4.02 11.95
N ALA A 131 -10.00 -4.86 12.54
CA ALA A 131 -10.87 -5.77 11.79
C ALA A 131 -11.83 -5.00 10.86
N LYS A 132 -12.51 -3.97 11.37
CA LYS A 132 -13.43 -3.15 10.56
C LYS A 132 -12.69 -2.44 9.40
N ALA A 133 -11.54 -1.83 9.66
CA ALA A 133 -10.72 -1.20 8.62
C ALA A 133 -10.26 -2.22 7.55
N SER A 134 -9.89 -3.44 7.97
CA SER A 134 -9.56 -4.54 7.05
C SER A 134 -10.74 -4.90 6.15
N TRP A 135 -11.93 -5.07 6.72
CA TRP A 135 -13.15 -5.34 5.94
C TRP A 135 -13.46 -4.22 4.96
N VAL A 136 -13.44 -2.97 5.41
CA VAL A 136 -13.70 -1.80 4.57
C VAL A 136 -12.71 -1.73 3.40
N ALA A 137 -11.42 -1.95 3.66
CA ALA A 137 -10.40 -1.94 2.61
C ALA A 137 -10.63 -3.04 1.56
N MET A 138 -10.94 -4.26 1.99
CA MET A 138 -11.25 -5.37 1.08
C MET A 138 -12.52 -5.12 0.26
N MET A 139 -13.59 -4.65 0.90
CA MET A 139 -14.86 -4.30 0.23
C MET A 139 -14.68 -3.18 -0.80
N ALA A 140 -13.77 -2.23 -0.55
CA ALA A 140 -13.45 -1.16 -1.49
C ALA A 140 -12.55 -1.59 -2.66
N GLY A 141 -12.09 -2.86 -2.68
CA GLY A 141 -11.37 -3.46 -3.79
C GLY A 141 -9.84 -3.48 -3.64
N SER A 142 -9.33 -3.48 -2.40
CA SER A 142 -7.89 -3.68 -2.17
C SER A 142 -7.46 -5.08 -2.58
N ASP A 143 -6.36 -5.18 -3.34
CA ASP A 143 -5.75 -6.47 -3.67
C ASP A 143 -4.98 -7.04 -2.49
N PHE A 144 -4.43 -6.16 -1.64
CA PHE A 144 -3.76 -6.50 -0.38
C PHE A 144 -4.19 -5.55 0.73
N ILE A 145 -4.28 -6.04 1.95
CA ILE A 145 -4.27 -5.22 3.16
C ILE A 145 -2.90 -5.33 3.84
N LYS A 146 -2.34 -4.18 4.21
CA LYS A 146 -0.99 -4.06 4.74
C LYS A 146 -1.02 -3.44 6.13
N THR A 147 -0.23 -3.97 7.06
CA THR A 147 -0.24 -3.51 8.46
C THR A 147 0.25 -2.08 8.61
N SER A 148 1.38 -1.73 7.99
CA SER A 148 2.19 -0.59 8.43
C SER A 148 2.94 0.06 7.28
N THR A 149 3.33 1.33 7.47
CA THR A 149 4.26 2.04 6.58
C THR A 149 5.72 1.68 6.87
N GLY A 150 6.02 1.16 8.07
CA GLY A 150 7.37 0.98 8.60
C GLY A 150 7.93 2.25 9.24
N LYS A 151 7.08 3.29 9.43
CA LYS A 151 7.47 4.59 10.02
C LYS A 151 6.75 4.87 11.34
N GLU A 152 5.79 4.03 11.71
CA GLU A 152 5.14 4.08 13.01
C GLU A 152 6.08 3.55 14.11
N SER A 153 5.86 3.97 15.37
CA SER A 153 6.57 3.46 16.54
C SER A 153 6.29 1.97 16.79
N VAL A 154 5.08 1.53 16.48
CA VAL A 154 4.66 0.12 16.50
C VAL A 154 4.18 -0.25 15.11
N ASN A 155 4.79 -1.27 14.53
CA ASN A 155 4.43 -1.80 13.22
C ASN A 155 3.62 -3.10 13.35
N ALA A 156 3.88 -4.10 12.51
CA ALA A 156 3.19 -5.38 12.57
C ALA A 156 3.46 -6.10 13.90
N THR A 157 2.40 -6.66 14.49
CA THR A 157 2.47 -7.59 15.62
C THR A 157 1.76 -8.89 15.27
N LEU A 158 2.12 -9.99 15.91
CA LEU A 158 1.47 -11.29 15.67
C LEU A 158 -0.05 -11.23 15.93
N ALA A 159 -0.47 -10.50 16.97
CA ALA A 159 -1.88 -10.36 17.31
C ALA A 159 -2.66 -9.62 16.20
N VAL A 160 -2.15 -8.49 15.72
CA VAL A 160 -2.75 -7.73 14.61
C VAL A 160 -2.75 -8.54 13.33
N SER A 161 -1.65 -9.22 13.01
CA SER A 161 -1.55 -10.09 11.83
C SER A 161 -2.63 -11.17 11.85
N LEU A 162 -2.83 -11.81 13.01
CA LEU A 162 -3.87 -12.83 13.17
C LEU A 162 -5.27 -12.27 12.95
N VAL A 163 -5.57 -11.05 13.45
CA VAL A 163 -6.86 -10.39 13.20
C VAL A 163 -7.07 -10.16 11.71
N MET A 164 -6.09 -9.58 11.02
CA MET A 164 -6.20 -9.27 9.59
C MET A 164 -6.33 -10.54 8.73
N ILE A 165 -5.54 -11.60 9.03
CA ILE A 165 -5.61 -12.86 8.29
C ILE A 165 -6.97 -13.56 8.48
N ARG A 166 -7.55 -13.49 9.69
CA ARG A 166 -8.91 -13.98 9.93
C ARG A 166 -9.94 -13.21 9.12
N CYS A 167 -9.83 -11.88 9.06
CA CYS A 167 -10.71 -11.07 8.21
C CYS A 167 -10.59 -11.46 6.72
N ILE A 168 -9.38 -11.72 6.23
CA ILE A 168 -9.15 -12.17 4.84
C ILE A 168 -9.82 -13.53 4.60
N ARG A 169 -9.64 -14.49 5.52
CA ARG A 169 -10.29 -15.81 5.42
C ARG A 169 -11.81 -15.67 5.36
N ASP A 170 -12.38 -14.95 6.32
CA ASP A 170 -13.84 -14.79 6.44
C ASP A 170 -14.41 -14.02 5.22
N TYR A 171 -13.67 -13.05 4.70
CA TYR A 171 -14.03 -12.33 3.47
C TYR A 171 -14.01 -13.27 2.25
N TYR A 172 -12.99 -14.12 2.14
CA TYR A 172 -12.90 -15.10 1.06
C TYR A 172 -14.03 -16.14 1.14
N GLU A 173 -14.34 -16.64 2.33
CA GLU A 173 -15.44 -17.58 2.53
C GLU A 173 -16.80 -17.01 2.12
N LEU A 174 -17.01 -15.71 2.32
CA LEU A 174 -18.27 -15.02 1.97
C LEU A 174 -18.36 -14.59 0.51
N THR A 175 -17.25 -14.21 -0.10
CA THR A 175 -17.25 -13.54 -1.42
C THR A 175 -16.55 -14.32 -2.53
N GLY A 176 -15.70 -15.29 -2.20
CA GLY A 176 -14.80 -15.96 -3.14
C GLY A 176 -13.61 -15.09 -3.60
N VAL A 177 -13.51 -13.83 -3.15
CA VAL A 177 -12.46 -12.90 -3.55
C VAL A 177 -11.21 -13.11 -2.70
N LYS A 178 -10.07 -13.37 -3.34
CA LYS A 178 -8.77 -13.50 -2.67
C LYS A 178 -8.14 -12.13 -2.47
N VAL A 179 -7.80 -11.82 -1.22
CA VAL A 179 -7.04 -10.62 -0.84
C VAL A 179 -5.75 -11.05 -0.18
N GLY A 180 -4.65 -10.39 -0.51
CA GLY A 180 -3.35 -10.67 0.08
C GLY A 180 -3.14 -9.96 1.42
N TYR A 181 -2.16 -10.46 2.18
CA TYR A 181 -1.69 -9.87 3.44
C TYR A 181 -0.24 -9.42 3.32
N LYS A 182 0.08 -8.28 3.89
CA LYS A 182 1.45 -7.76 3.97
C LYS A 182 1.74 -7.03 5.28
#